data_bc776383fb3dc8b8869e23fca1ed4231
#
_entry.id   bc776383fb3dc8b8869e23fca1ed4231
#
_cell.length_a   1.000
_cell.length_b   1.000
_cell.length_c   1.000
_cell.angle_alpha   90.00
_cell.angle_beta   90.00
_cell.angle_gamma   90.00
#
_symmetry.space_group_name_H-M   'P 1'
#
loop_
_entity.id
_entity.type
_entity.pdbx_description
1 polymer ?
#
loop_
_entity_poly.entity_id
_entity_poly.type
_entity_poly.pdbx_seq_one_letter_code
_entity_poly.pdbx_strand_id
1 'polypeptide(L)'
;MISQLKAKGVRVPTGFATSADAFNEFLTQDQLGKRIEQELEDLDINDVVKLSQSGKKIRKWILDTPFSSDFEDSIKNHYESLIKRSPKGTTFAVRSSATAEDLPDASFAGQQESFLNIHGLENIRQAIKEVFASLYNDRAISYRVHKNFIHSDVAISAGVQQMVRSDMGSSGVMFTIDTESGFKDVIFITSSYGLGETVVQGSVNPDEFYVHKALLKLGKNAIVRKSIGSKKIKMVFSEDTKAGLSTSTVDVEETLADQFSVNDDDVSELANYAMIIESHYGCPMDIEWGKNGLDGKLYILQARPETVKSQHQNTTETYKLKESSKALVAGRAVTQKIGIGPVRIVKDPSEMHTVQPGDVLVADMTD
;
A
#
# COMPACT_ATOMS: atom_id res chain seq x y z
N MET A 1 8.26 5.53 13.70
CA MET A 1 8.63 6.59 12.73
C MET A 1 8.60 7.99 13.36
N ILE A 2 7.45 8.52 13.79
CA ILE A 2 7.32 9.94 14.22
C ILE A 2 8.34 10.34 15.30
N SER A 3 8.47 9.57 16.37
CA SER A 3 9.33 9.93 17.51
C SER A 3 10.82 9.85 17.22
N GLN A 4 11.27 8.90 16.41
CA GLN A 4 12.69 8.61 16.21
C GLN A 4 13.24 9.17 14.89
N LEU A 5 12.48 9.14 13.81
CA LEU A 5 12.92 9.62 12.49
C LEU A 5 12.79 11.15 12.36
N LYS A 6 11.80 11.75 13.03
CA LYS A 6 11.66 13.22 13.04
C LYS A 6 12.89 13.92 13.61
N ALA A 7 13.51 13.36 14.65
CA ALA A 7 14.76 13.89 15.22
C ALA A 7 15.95 13.81 14.25
N LYS A 8 15.89 12.93 13.24
CA LYS A 8 16.87 12.78 12.17
C LYS A 8 16.54 13.59 10.91
N GLY A 9 15.53 14.47 10.97
CA GLY A 9 15.14 15.35 9.87
C GLY A 9 14.13 14.76 8.86
N VAL A 10 13.67 13.51 9.05
CA VAL A 10 12.66 12.90 8.19
C VAL A 10 11.27 13.45 8.54
N ARG A 11 10.56 14.00 7.56
CA ARG A 11 9.20 14.50 7.77
C ARG A 11 8.21 13.35 7.68
N VAL A 12 7.39 13.21 8.71
CA VAL A 12 6.31 12.22 8.80
C VAL A 12 5.03 12.96 9.19
N PRO A 13 3.89 12.73 8.52
CA PRO A 13 2.62 13.33 8.90
C PRO A 13 2.22 12.93 10.32
N THR A 14 1.53 13.82 11.03
CA THR A 14 1.02 13.52 12.37
C THR A 14 -0.23 12.65 12.31
N GLY A 15 -0.54 11.99 13.43
CA GLY A 15 -1.71 11.11 13.51
C GLY A 15 -1.82 10.44 14.87
N PHE A 16 -2.76 9.53 14.98
CA PHE A 16 -2.91 8.57 16.06
C PHE A 16 -3.27 7.20 15.49
N ALA A 17 -3.22 6.15 16.29
CA ALA A 17 -3.64 4.82 15.90
C ALA A 17 -4.45 4.17 17.02
N THR A 18 -5.39 3.29 16.66
CA THR A 18 -6.00 2.36 17.61
C THR A 18 -4.98 1.25 17.92
N SER A 19 -5.09 0.60 19.07
CA SER A 19 -4.27 -0.57 19.37
C SER A 19 -4.92 -1.87 18.89
N ALA A 20 -4.11 -2.93 18.77
CA ALA A 20 -4.63 -4.28 18.55
C ALA A 20 -5.54 -4.74 19.70
N ASP A 21 -5.22 -4.33 20.94
CA ASP A 21 -6.05 -4.63 22.12
C ASP A 21 -7.43 -3.98 22.02
N ALA A 22 -7.53 -2.75 21.49
CA ALA A 22 -8.81 -2.09 21.28
C ALA A 22 -9.69 -2.83 20.25
N PHE A 23 -9.08 -3.43 19.21
CA PHE A 23 -9.79 -4.31 18.29
C PHE A 23 -10.28 -5.59 18.98
N ASN A 24 -9.43 -6.23 19.78
CA ASN A 24 -9.79 -7.44 20.53
C ASN A 24 -10.93 -7.16 21.52
N GLU A 25 -10.88 -6.02 22.22
CA GLU A 25 -11.95 -5.57 23.11
C GLU A 25 -13.26 -5.33 22.33
N PHE A 26 -13.19 -4.68 21.18
CA PHE A 26 -14.34 -4.49 20.29
C PHE A 26 -15.01 -5.83 19.90
N LEU A 27 -14.22 -6.88 19.62
CA LEU A 27 -14.75 -8.20 19.29
C LEU A 27 -15.45 -8.90 20.47
N THR A 28 -15.27 -8.44 21.72
CA THR A 28 -16.00 -9.00 22.87
C THR A 28 -17.46 -8.54 22.93
N GLN A 29 -17.79 -7.42 22.26
CA GLN A 29 -19.13 -6.85 22.28
C GLN A 29 -20.11 -7.76 21.54
N ASP A 30 -21.28 -7.97 22.11
CA ASP A 30 -22.35 -8.83 21.56
C ASP A 30 -21.85 -10.21 21.11
N GLN A 31 -20.77 -10.71 21.73
CA GLN A 31 -20.09 -11.97 21.38
C GLN A 31 -19.65 -12.01 19.90
N LEU A 32 -19.33 -10.85 19.31
CA LEU A 32 -18.99 -10.71 17.90
C LEU A 32 -17.88 -11.67 17.49
N GLY A 33 -16.80 -11.77 18.26
CA GLY A 33 -15.69 -12.69 18.00
C GLY A 33 -16.13 -14.15 17.88
N LYS A 34 -16.98 -14.63 18.80
CA LYS A 34 -17.50 -16.01 18.74
C LYS A 34 -18.40 -16.25 17.53
N ARG A 35 -19.21 -15.27 17.15
CA ARG A 35 -20.06 -15.36 15.96
C ARG A 35 -19.21 -15.44 14.67
N ILE A 36 -18.10 -14.72 14.64
CA ILE A 36 -17.15 -14.75 13.53
C ILE A 36 -16.45 -16.11 13.46
N GLU A 37 -15.96 -16.63 14.58
CA GLU A 37 -15.33 -17.96 14.66
C GLU A 37 -16.27 -19.04 14.15
N GLN A 38 -17.53 -19.05 14.61
CA GLN A 38 -18.54 -20.03 14.15
C GLN A 38 -18.84 -19.92 12.66
N GLU A 39 -18.83 -18.70 12.08
CA GLU A 39 -19.06 -18.52 10.64
C GLU A 39 -17.89 -19.01 9.79
N LEU A 40 -16.67 -19.01 10.34
CA LEU A 40 -15.46 -19.41 9.64
C LEU A 40 -15.04 -20.86 9.90
N GLU A 41 -15.59 -21.54 10.92
CA GLU A 41 -15.15 -22.87 11.38
C GLU A 41 -15.22 -23.96 10.28
N ASP A 42 -16.30 -23.97 9.51
CA ASP A 42 -16.53 -24.95 8.45
C ASP A 42 -16.47 -24.34 7.03
N LEU A 43 -15.84 -23.17 6.88
CA LEU A 43 -15.81 -22.47 5.60
C LEU A 43 -14.79 -23.08 4.65
N ASP A 44 -15.28 -23.69 3.55
CA ASP A 44 -14.43 -24.07 2.43
C ASP A 44 -14.05 -22.83 1.60
N ILE A 45 -12.80 -22.40 1.69
CA ILE A 45 -12.28 -21.24 0.95
C ILE A 45 -12.19 -21.45 -0.56
N ASN A 46 -12.27 -22.70 -1.05
CA ASN A 46 -12.32 -22.99 -2.48
C ASN A 46 -13.71 -22.76 -3.07
N ASP A 47 -14.77 -22.74 -2.23
CA ASP A 47 -16.10 -22.28 -2.63
C ASP A 47 -16.16 -20.75 -2.56
N VAL A 48 -15.77 -20.11 -3.67
CA VAL A 48 -15.69 -18.65 -3.78
C VAL A 48 -17.01 -17.95 -3.44
N VAL A 49 -18.15 -18.60 -3.74
CA VAL A 49 -19.48 -18.04 -3.46
C VAL A 49 -19.75 -18.01 -1.95
N LYS A 50 -19.47 -19.12 -1.26
CA LYS A 50 -19.62 -19.17 0.20
C LYS A 50 -18.64 -18.25 0.90
N LEU A 51 -17.37 -18.23 0.47
CA LEU A 51 -16.36 -17.31 0.99
C LEU A 51 -16.84 -15.85 0.93
N SER A 52 -17.34 -15.42 -0.23
CA SER A 52 -17.85 -14.06 -0.42
C SER A 52 -19.07 -13.77 0.45
N GLN A 53 -20.01 -14.73 0.59
CA GLN A 53 -21.18 -14.57 1.44
C GLN A 53 -20.80 -14.46 2.92
N SER A 54 -19.93 -15.31 3.43
CA SER A 54 -19.46 -15.29 4.81
C SER A 54 -18.63 -14.04 5.10
N GLY A 55 -17.72 -13.66 4.22
CA GLY A 55 -16.96 -12.40 4.33
C GLY A 55 -17.87 -11.18 4.42
N LYS A 56 -18.86 -11.08 3.51
CA LYS A 56 -19.85 -9.98 3.52
C LYS A 56 -20.68 -9.95 4.79
N LYS A 57 -21.09 -11.11 5.29
CA LYS A 57 -21.87 -11.25 6.52
C LYS A 57 -21.09 -10.79 7.74
N ILE A 58 -19.82 -11.20 7.86
CA ILE A 58 -18.92 -10.79 8.95
C ILE A 58 -18.66 -9.28 8.90
N ARG A 59 -18.30 -8.74 7.74
CA ARG A 59 -18.09 -7.28 7.59
C ARG A 59 -19.31 -6.49 8.01
N LYS A 60 -20.51 -6.95 7.63
CA LYS A 60 -21.76 -6.31 8.06
C LYS A 60 -21.91 -6.33 9.59
N TRP A 61 -21.63 -7.43 10.27
CA TRP A 61 -21.70 -7.50 11.72
C TRP A 61 -20.75 -6.52 12.39
N ILE A 62 -19.52 -6.37 11.88
CA ILE A 62 -18.54 -5.41 12.40
C ILE A 62 -19.05 -3.98 12.23
N LEU A 63 -19.58 -3.63 11.06
CA LEU A 63 -20.10 -2.30 10.79
C LEU A 63 -21.32 -1.95 11.63
N ASP A 64 -22.20 -2.91 11.89
CA ASP A 64 -23.43 -2.73 12.68
C ASP A 64 -23.15 -2.70 14.20
N THR A 65 -22.03 -3.27 14.68
CA THR A 65 -21.69 -3.29 16.11
C THR A 65 -21.20 -1.90 16.56
N PRO A 66 -21.79 -1.29 17.61
CA PRO A 66 -21.33 0.01 18.13
C PRO A 66 -19.95 -0.14 18.80
N PHE A 67 -19.17 0.93 18.84
CA PHE A 67 -18.00 1.00 19.72
C PHE A 67 -18.42 1.16 21.18
N SER A 68 -17.60 0.75 22.13
CA SER A 68 -17.80 1.09 23.54
C SER A 68 -17.67 2.60 23.76
N SER A 69 -18.36 3.13 24.79
CA SER A 69 -18.30 4.56 25.14
C SER A 69 -16.85 5.03 25.36
N ASP A 70 -16.04 4.22 26.05
CA ASP A 70 -14.65 4.54 26.36
C ASP A 70 -13.79 4.62 25.10
N PHE A 71 -14.03 3.73 24.14
CA PHE A 71 -13.32 3.74 22.85
C PHE A 71 -13.76 4.92 21.99
N GLU A 72 -15.05 5.24 21.95
CA GLU A 72 -15.57 6.42 21.24
C GLU A 72 -15.00 7.73 21.81
N ASP A 73 -14.96 7.86 23.13
CA ASP A 73 -14.39 9.04 23.81
C ASP A 73 -12.88 9.14 23.55
N SER A 74 -12.17 8.02 23.54
CA SER A 74 -10.74 7.98 23.20
C SER A 74 -10.49 8.46 21.77
N ILE A 75 -11.23 7.97 20.79
CA ILE A 75 -11.12 8.41 19.38
C ILE A 75 -11.40 9.91 19.29
N LYS A 76 -12.47 10.39 19.92
CA LYS A 76 -12.87 11.79 19.93
C LYS A 76 -11.77 12.69 20.51
N ASN A 77 -11.24 12.35 21.67
CA ASN A 77 -10.21 13.14 22.35
C ASN A 77 -8.93 13.25 21.50
N HIS A 78 -8.50 12.14 20.88
CA HIS A 78 -7.32 12.13 20.01
C HIS A 78 -7.56 12.92 18.71
N TYR A 79 -8.74 12.78 18.11
CA TYR A 79 -9.14 13.54 16.93
C TYR A 79 -9.18 15.05 17.22
N GLU A 80 -9.81 15.49 18.30
CA GLU A 80 -9.88 16.91 18.68
C GLU A 80 -8.47 17.48 18.96
N SER A 81 -7.62 16.73 19.63
CA SER A 81 -6.23 17.09 19.88
C SER A 81 -5.44 17.23 18.57
N LEU A 82 -5.71 16.36 17.60
CA LEU A 82 -5.05 16.38 16.29
C LEU A 82 -5.53 17.59 15.46
N ILE A 83 -6.83 17.84 15.40
CA ILE A 83 -7.42 18.98 14.68
C ILE A 83 -6.94 20.33 15.23
N LYS A 84 -6.83 20.49 16.55
CA LYS A 84 -6.32 21.73 17.17
C LYS A 84 -4.90 22.11 16.71
N ARG A 85 -4.11 21.12 16.27
CA ARG A 85 -2.72 21.32 15.81
C ARG A 85 -2.57 21.29 14.29
N SER A 86 -3.65 21.00 13.57
CA SER A 86 -3.66 20.85 12.11
C SER A 86 -4.15 22.12 11.42
N PRO A 87 -3.71 22.42 10.20
CA PRO A 87 -4.28 23.50 9.39
C PRO A 87 -5.79 23.32 9.19
N LYS A 88 -6.50 24.44 8.98
CA LYS A 88 -7.94 24.40 8.68
C LYS A 88 -8.18 23.63 7.37
N GLY A 89 -9.18 22.76 7.37
CA GLY A 89 -9.51 21.92 6.21
C GLY A 89 -8.64 20.67 6.06
N THR A 90 -7.86 20.30 7.09
CA THR A 90 -7.11 19.05 7.11
C THR A 90 -8.03 17.85 7.01
N THR A 91 -7.68 16.91 6.14
CA THR A 91 -8.29 15.59 6.01
C THR A 91 -7.30 14.50 6.44
N PHE A 92 -7.78 13.27 6.54
CA PHE A 92 -7.00 12.16 7.08
C PHE A 92 -7.04 10.94 6.15
N ALA A 93 -5.96 10.16 6.19
CA ALA A 93 -5.96 8.79 5.74
C ALA A 93 -6.24 7.89 6.95
N VAL A 94 -7.14 6.92 6.80
CA VAL A 94 -7.37 5.86 7.77
C VAL A 94 -6.87 4.56 7.17
N ARG A 95 -5.79 4.03 7.73
CA ARG A 95 -5.01 2.91 7.16
C ARG A 95 -4.97 1.75 8.13
N SER A 96 -5.03 0.55 7.58
CA SER A 96 -4.84 -0.69 8.34
C SER A 96 -3.39 -0.91 8.73
N SER A 97 -3.19 -1.65 9.83
CA SER A 97 -1.94 -2.30 10.20
C SER A 97 -2.27 -3.54 11.01
N ALA A 98 -2.07 -4.72 10.43
CA ALA A 98 -2.35 -5.98 11.09
C ALA A 98 -1.12 -6.54 11.81
N THR A 99 -1.35 -7.30 12.89
CA THR A 99 -0.26 -7.93 13.67
C THR A 99 0.53 -8.96 12.88
N ALA A 100 -0.03 -9.49 11.80
CA ALA A 100 0.60 -10.47 10.92
C ALA A 100 1.04 -9.89 9.56
N GLU A 101 1.06 -8.55 9.38
CA GLU A 101 1.23 -7.91 8.07
C GLU A 101 2.63 -8.10 7.47
N ASP A 102 3.69 -8.04 8.29
CA ASP A 102 5.08 -8.07 7.85
C ASP A 102 5.87 -9.21 8.49
N LEU A 103 5.36 -10.42 8.40
CA LEU A 103 6.09 -11.60 8.86
C LEU A 103 7.10 -12.06 7.80
N PRO A 104 8.27 -12.63 8.19
CA PRO A 104 9.31 -13.04 7.25
C PRO A 104 8.84 -13.97 6.13
N ASP A 105 7.88 -14.86 6.43
CA ASP A 105 7.37 -15.88 5.51
C ASP A 105 5.94 -15.60 5.00
N ALA A 106 5.37 -14.45 5.40
CA ALA A 106 3.99 -14.11 5.05
C ALA A 106 3.81 -12.60 5.02
N SER A 107 3.40 -12.04 3.88
CA SER A 107 3.06 -10.63 3.71
C SER A 107 1.58 -10.46 3.43
N PHE A 108 0.89 -9.67 4.25
CA PHE A 108 -0.50 -9.26 4.02
C PHE A 108 -0.58 -7.97 3.18
N ALA A 109 0.49 -7.59 2.51
CA ALA A 109 0.52 -6.39 1.68
C ALA A 109 -0.61 -6.40 0.65
N GLY A 110 -1.36 -5.31 0.56
CA GLY A 110 -2.48 -5.16 -0.37
C GLY A 110 -3.74 -5.97 -0.03
N GLN A 111 -3.79 -6.66 1.11
CA GLN A 111 -4.97 -7.44 1.52
C GLN A 111 -6.03 -6.60 2.24
N GLN A 112 -5.66 -5.42 2.71
CA GLN A 112 -6.48 -4.57 3.56
C GLN A 112 -6.67 -3.19 2.92
N GLU A 113 -7.69 -2.46 3.37
CA GLU A 113 -8.11 -1.21 2.75
C GLU A 113 -7.49 0.01 3.44
N SER A 114 -7.31 1.07 2.65
CA SER A 114 -6.96 2.41 3.10
C SER A 114 -8.02 3.39 2.62
N PHE A 115 -8.48 4.25 3.51
CA PHE A 115 -9.47 5.27 3.21
C PHE A 115 -8.81 6.64 3.26
N LEU A 116 -8.81 7.34 2.13
CA LEU A 116 -8.12 8.61 1.95
C LEU A 116 -9.11 9.77 2.03
N ASN A 117 -8.60 10.99 2.30
CA ASN A 117 -9.36 12.24 2.29
C ASN A 117 -10.58 12.24 3.23
N ILE A 118 -10.49 11.57 4.38
CA ILE A 118 -11.58 11.48 5.36
C ILE A 118 -11.62 12.76 6.20
N HIS A 119 -12.81 13.33 6.37
CA HIS A 119 -13.03 14.54 7.16
C HIS A 119 -14.19 14.36 8.16
N GLY A 120 -14.02 14.89 9.37
CA GLY A 120 -15.02 14.86 10.43
C GLY A 120 -14.97 13.59 11.28
N LEU A 121 -15.34 13.73 12.57
CA LEU A 121 -15.22 12.67 13.56
C LEU A 121 -16.04 11.42 13.19
N GLU A 122 -17.26 11.62 12.71
CA GLU A 122 -18.15 10.51 12.36
C GLU A 122 -17.60 9.69 11.19
N ASN A 123 -17.07 10.35 10.15
CA ASN A 123 -16.44 9.65 9.02
C ASN A 123 -15.15 8.94 9.45
N ILE A 124 -14.38 9.49 10.40
CA ILE A 124 -13.22 8.81 10.99
C ILE A 124 -13.64 7.55 11.74
N ARG A 125 -14.71 7.62 12.56
CA ARG A 125 -15.25 6.45 13.28
C ARG A 125 -15.70 5.37 12.29
N GLN A 126 -16.42 5.76 11.26
CA GLN A 126 -16.87 4.84 10.22
C GLN A 126 -15.67 4.21 9.49
N ALA A 127 -14.68 5.00 9.09
CA ALA A 127 -13.48 4.49 8.43
C ALA A 127 -12.66 3.53 9.33
N ILE A 128 -12.62 3.76 10.65
CA ILE A 128 -12.00 2.80 11.60
C ILE A 128 -12.76 1.46 11.59
N LYS A 129 -14.11 1.49 11.55
CA LYS A 129 -14.92 0.27 11.44
C LYS A 129 -14.69 -0.45 10.10
N GLU A 130 -14.60 0.30 9.00
CA GLU A 130 -14.28 -0.27 7.68
C GLU A 130 -12.89 -0.94 7.66
N VAL A 131 -11.88 -0.30 8.30
CA VAL A 131 -10.58 -0.91 8.50
C VAL A 131 -10.67 -2.21 9.30
N PHE A 132 -11.44 -2.24 10.40
CA PHE A 132 -11.66 -3.46 11.17
C PHE A 132 -12.35 -4.54 10.34
N ALA A 133 -13.34 -4.15 9.54
CA ALA A 133 -14.06 -5.05 8.64
C ALA A 133 -13.16 -5.61 7.52
N SER A 134 -12.17 -4.84 7.04
CA SER A 134 -11.28 -5.25 5.96
C SER A 134 -10.44 -6.49 6.31
N LEU A 135 -10.22 -6.78 7.60
CA LEU A 135 -9.61 -8.03 8.05
C LEU A 135 -10.39 -9.27 7.60
N TYR A 136 -11.66 -9.11 7.26
CA TYR A 136 -12.56 -10.17 6.78
C TYR A 136 -12.97 -9.98 5.32
N ASN A 137 -12.13 -9.32 4.52
CA ASN A 137 -12.22 -9.38 3.07
C ASN A 137 -11.91 -10.80 2.59
N ASP A 138 -12.51 -11.21 1.50
CA ASP A 138 -12.42 -12.58 0.96
C ASP A 138 -10.95 -13.00 0.77
N ARG A 139 -10.11 -12.11 0.25
CA ARG A 139 -8.66 -12.31 0.11
C ARG A 139 -7.96 -12.51 1.46
N ALA A 140 -8.29 -11.69 2.45
CA ALA A 140 -7.68 -11.77 3.78
C ALA A 140 -8.06 -13.05 4.53
N ILE A 141 -9.31 -13.53 4.38
CA ILE A 141 -9.76 -14.82 4.94
C ILE A 141 -9.00 -15.95 4.26
N SER A 142 -9.02 -16.01 2.93
CA SER A 142 -8.35 -17.05 2.14
C SER A 142 -6.86 -17.11 2.42
N TYR A 143 -6.20 -15.96 2.50
CA TYR A 143 -4.76 -15.89 2.80
C TYR A 143 -4.42 -16.47 4.18
N ARG A 144 -5.19 -16.14 5.24
CA ARG A 144 -4.96 -16.69 6.57
C ARG A 144 -5.08 -18.22 6.58
N VAL A 145 -6.09 -18.77 5.90
CA VAL A 145 -6.26 -20.25 5.80
C VAL A 145 -5.09 -20.87 5.05
N HIS A 146 -4.67 -20.33 3.90
CA HIS A 146 -3.52 -20.85 3.13
C HIS A 146 -2.20 -20.81 3.90
N LYS A 147 -2.06 -19.84 4.80
CA LYS A 147 -0.86 -19.68 5.64
C LYS A 147 -0.98 -20.36 7.00
N ASN A 148 -2.09 -21.09 7.26
CA ASN A 148 -2.39 -21.76 8.53
C ASN A 148 -2.40 -20.81 9.74
N PHE A 149 -2.84 -19.56 9.56
CA PHE A 149 -3.07 -18.65 10.67
C PHE A 149 -4.44 -18.92 11.31
N ILE A 150 -4.47 -18.95 12.63
CA ILE A 150 -5.72 -18.95 13.40
C ILE A 150 -6.36 -17.57 13.27
N HIS A 151 -7.63 -17.51 12.89
CA HIS A 151 -8.32 -16.23 12.61
C HIS A 151 -8.35 -15.30 13.81
N SER A 152 -8.52 -15.82 15.03
CA SER A 152 -8.54 -15.07 16.28
C SER A 152 -7.16 -14.51 16.72
N ASP A 153 -6.07 -15.04 16.20
CA ASP A 153 -4.71 -14.60 16.58
C ASP A 153 -4.27 -13.35 15.79
N VAL A 154 -5.00 -13.01 14.74
CA VAL A 154 -4.70 -11.85 13.90
C VAL A 154 -5.58 -10.67 14.30
N ALA A 155 -4.96 -9.64 14.84
CA ALA A 155 -5.59 -8.38 15.19
C ALA A 155 -5.20 -7.26 14.22
N ILE A 156 -5.99 -6.19 14.19
CA ILE A 156 -5.79 -5.05 13.31
C ILE A 156 -5.83 -3.74 14.09
N SER A 157 -5.01 -2.80 13.70
CA SER A 157 -4.98 -1.42 14.14
C SER A 157 -5.44 -0.50 13.00
N ALA A 158 -6.13 0.57 13.29
CA ALA A 158 -6.45 1.63 12.35
C ALA A 158 -5.62 2.86 12.66
N GLY A 159 -4.72 3.23 11.74
CA GLY A 159 -3.91 4.44 11.81
C GLY A 159 -4.63 5.62 11.17
N VAL A 160 -4.93 6.66 11.94
CA VAL A 160 -5.50 7.92 11.45
C VAL A 160 -4.37 8.90 11.24
N GLN A 161 -3.99 9.16 10.01
CA GLN A 161 -2.83 9.97 9.63
C GLN A 161 -3.28 11.20 8.84
N GLN A 162 -2.72 12.37 9.15
CA GLN A 162 -2.96 13.59 8.38
C GLN A 162 -2.57 13.38 6.92
N MET A 163 -3.48 13.73 6.00
CA MET A 163 -3.19 13.67 4.57
C MET A 163 -2.11 14.68 4.17
N VAL A 164 -1.18 14.22 3.33
CA VAL A 164 -0.28 15.07 2.55
C VAL A 164 -1.02 15.45 1.26
N ARG A 165 -1.04 16.74 0.92
CA ARG A 165 -1.75 17.24 -0.27
C ARG A 165 -1.01 16.90 -1.56
N SER A 166 -0.69 15.61 -1.73
CA SER A 166 -0.08 15.10 -2.95
C SER A 166 -1.05 15.01 -4.12
N ASP A 167 -2.36 15.13 -3.85
CA ASP A 167 -3.39 15.36 -4.88
C ASP A 167 -3.08 16.60 -5.76
N MET A 168 -2.40 17.59 -5.18
CA MET A 168 -1.91 18.80 -5.86
C MET A 168 -0.39 18.75 -6.13
N GLY A 169 0.26 17.66 -5.85
CA GLY A 169 1.69 17.44 -5.98
C GLY A 169 2.01 16.12 -6.65
N SER A 170 2.89 15.35 -6.03
CA SER A 170 3.30 14.03 -6.50
C SER A 170 3.47 13.06 -5.34
N SER A 171 3.55 11.78 -5.66
CA SER A 171 3.76 10.71 -4.70
C SER A 171 4.39 9.50 -5.38
N GLY A 172 4.81 8.54 -4.59
CA GLY A 172 5.38 7.32 -5.12
C GLY A 172 5.85 6.37 -4.04
N VAL A 173 6.58 5.36 -4.49
CA VAL A 173 7.25 4.40 -3.63
C VAL A 173 8.76 4.44 -3.88
N MET A 174 9.54 4.08 -2.88
CA MET A 174 10.97 3.90 -3.04
C MET A 174 11.46 2.69 -2.28
N PHE A 175 12.44 2.01 -2.86
CA PHE A 175 13.05 0.82 -2.30
C PHE A 175 14.54 1.09 -2.07
N THR A 176 15.06 0.64 -0.93
CA THR A 176 16.49 0.77 -0.65
C THR A 176 17.33 -0.39 -1.23
N ILE A 177 16.77 -1.07 -2.21
CA ILE A 177 17.35 -2.16 -2.99
C ILE A 177 16.73 -2.10 -4.39
N ASP A 178 17.43 -2.57 -5.41
CA ASP A 178 16.79 -2.81 -6.71
C ASP A 178 15.88 -4.03 -6.64
N THR A 179 14.59 -3.82 -6.82
CA THR A 179 13.56 -4.85 -6.69
C THR A 179 13.59 -5.91 -7.79
N GLU A 180 14.33 -5.69 -8.86
CA GLU A 180 14.51 -6.68 -9.94
C GLU A 180 15.73 -7.57 -9.71
N SER A 181 16.89 -6.96 -9.52
CA SER A 181 18.18 -7.67 -9.41
C SER A 181 18.60 -8.01 -7.98
N GLY A 182 18.00 -7.35 -6.96
CA GLY A 182 18.45 -7.46 -5.59
C GLY A 182 19.75 -6.66 -5.29
N PHE A 183 20.16 -5.76 -6.20
CA PHE A 183 21.36 -4.95 -5.99
C PHE A 183 21.16 -3.93 -4.87
N LYS A 184 22.00 -3.99 -3.84
CA LYS A 184 21.83 -3.27 -2.56
C LYS A 184 22.40 -1.84 -2.56
N ASP A 185 23.24 -1.48 -3.51
CA ASP A 185 23.93 -0.18 -3.52
C ASP A 185 23.17 0.92 -4.28
N VAL A 186 21.91 0.69 -4.60
CA VAL A 186 21.01 1.69 -5.18
C VAL A 186 19.75 1.89 -4.33
N ILE A 187 19.14 3.06 -4.50
CA ILE A 187 17.78 3.37 -4.11
C ILE A 187 16.98 3.51 -5.39
N PHE A 188 15.92 2.74 -5.52
CA PHE A 188 14.97 2.82 -6.62
C PHE A 188 13.77 3.65 -6.18
N ILE A 189 13.47 4.73 -6.90
CA ILE A 189 12.38 5.67 -6.57
C ILE A 189 11.43 5.73 -7.77
N THR A 190 10.14 5.55 -7.51
CA THR A 190 9.09 5.83 -8.50
C THR A 190 8.32 7.08 -8.10
N SER A 191 7.80 7.81 -9.09
CA SER A 191 7.05 9.04 -8.89
C SER A 191 5.93 9.21 -9.91
N SER A 192 4.76 9.67 -9.45
CA SER A 192 3.66 10.09 -10.31
C SER A 192 2.93 11.28 -9.71
N TYR A 193 2.12 11.96 -10.53
CA TYR A 193 1.25 13.02 -10.04
C TYR A 193 0.10 12.45 -9.21
N GLY A 194 -0.39 13.22 -8.24
CA GLY A 194 -1.55 12.86 -7.43
C GLY A 194 -1.22 11.99 -6.21
N LEU A 195 -2.24 11.33 -5.69
CA LEU A 195 -2.17 10.43 -4.55
C LEU A 195 -1.47 9.11 -4.92
N GLY A 196 -0.72 8.52 -3.98
CA GLY A 196 0.15 7.36 -4.20
C GLY A 196 -0.56 6.05 -4.51
N GLU A 197 -1.87 5.97 -4.30
CA GLU A 197 -2.64 4.75 -4.50
C GLU A 197 -2.54 4.20 -5.93
N THR A 198 -2.53 5.08 -6.95
CA THR A 198 -2.37 4.66 -8.36
C THR A 198 -1.01 4.03 -8.65
N VAL A 199 0.04 4.44 -7.93
CA VAL A 199 1.38 3.84 -8.03
C VAL A 199 1.42 2.49 -7.31
N VAL A 200 0.88 2.43 -6.10
CA VAL A 200 0.84 1.20 -5.29
C VAL A 200 0.02 0.10 -5.96
N GLN A 201 -1.11 0.46 -6.57
CA GLN A 201 -1.97 -0.47 -7.33
C GLN A 201 -1.41 -0.83 -8.72
N GLY A 202 -0.34 -0.17 -9.19
CA GLY A 202 0.21 -0.40 -10.53
C GLY A 202 -0.67 0.12 -11.68
N SER A 203 -1.68 0.95 -11.39
CA SER A 203 -2.61 1.49 -12.40
C SER A 203 -2.01 2.63 -13.22
N VAL A 204 -0.87 3.17 -12.83
CA VAL A 204 -0.11 4.22 -13.53
C VAL A 204 1.30 3.73 -13.84
N ASN A 205 1.84 4.15 -15.00
CA ASN A 205 3.25 3.94 -15.32
C ASN A 205 4.05 5.18 -14.86
N PRO A 206 4.78 5.09 -13.71
CA PRO A 206 5.42 6.21 -13.06
C PRO A 206 6.77 6.57 -13.68
N ASP A 207 7.30 7.74 -13.32
CA ASP A 207 8.71 8.06 -13.51
C ASP A 207 9.58 7.14 -12.62
N GLU A 208 10.80 6.86 -13.07
CA GLU A 208 11.74 6.00 -12.34
C GLU A 208 13.09 6.69 -12.19
N PHE A 209 13.66 6.55 -11.00
CA PHE A 209 15.00 7.09 -10.68
C PHE A 209 15.81 6.03 -9.94
N TYR A 210 17.08 5.91 -10.34
CA TYR A 210 18.07 5.08 -9.66
C TYR A 210 19.12 5.98 -9.04
N VAL A 211 19.28 5.91 -7.73
CA VAL A 211 20.22 6.73 -6.96
C VAL A 211 21.28 5.82 -6.32
N HIS A 212 22.55 6.06 -6.62
CA HIS A 212 23.65 5.26 -6.10
C HIS A 212 24.04 5.69 -4.69
N LYS A 213 23.91 4.79 -3.70
CA LYS A 213 24.11 5.08 -2.27
C LYS A 213 25.49 5.62 -1.93
N ALA A 214 26.56 5.05 -2.50
CA ALA A 214 27.92 5.51 -2.19
C ALA A 214 28.19 6.92 -2.72
N LEU A 215 27.70 7.27 -3.92
CA LEU A 215 27.83 8.62 -4.48
C LEU A 215 27.06 9.64 -3.64
N LEU A 216 25.86 9.26 -3.19
CA LEU A 216 25.02 10.10 -2.32
C LEU A 216 25.75 10.42 -0.99
N LYS A 217 26.34 9.41 -0.33
CA LYS A 217 27.16 9.59 0.89
C LYS A 217 28.34 10.52 0.70
N LEU A 218 28.92 10.56 -0.49
CA LEU A 218 30.02 11.43 -0.87
C LEU A 218 29.59 12.86 -1.28
N GLY A 219 28.27 13.16 -1.24
CA GLY A 219 27.73 14.44 -1.70
C GLY A 219 27.91 14.71 -3.18
N LYS A 220 28.07 13.66 -4.01
CA LYS A 220 28.22 13.75 -5.47
C LYS A 220 26.86 13.59 -6.15
N ASN A 221 26.82 13.94 -7.47
CA ASN A 221 25.64 13.59 -8.27
C ASN A 221 25.46 12.06 -8.24
N ALA A 222 24.38 11.63 -7.59
CA ALA A 222 24.11 10.23 -7.29
C ALA A 222 23.00 9.63 -8.16
N ILE A 223 22.25 10.44 -8.92
CA ILE A 223 21.21 9.95 -9.83
C ILE A 223 21.91 9.37 -11.07
N VAL A 224 21.94 8.04 -11.15
CA VAL A 224 22.66 7.32 -12.23
C VAL A 224 21.77 6.95 -13.41
N ARG A 225 20.45 6.92 -13.20
CA ARG A 225 19.45 6.70 -14.25
C ARG A 225 18.14 7.37 -13.87
N LYS A 226 17.46 7.92 -14.87
CA LYS A 226 16.07 8.37 -14.77
C LYS A 226 15.31 8.07 -16.06
N SER A 227 14.05 7.70 -15.93
CA SER A 227 13.16 7.36 -17.04
C SER A 227 11.80 8.01 -16.80
N ILE A 228 11.26 8.64 -17.83
CA ILE A 228 9.92 9.22 -17.79
C ILE A 228 8.89 8.12 -17.97
N GLY A 229 7.87 8.09 -17.10
CA GLY A 229 6.68 7.28 -17.24
C GLY A 229 5.58 7.97 -18.03
N SER A 230 4.60 7.24 -18.50
CA SER A 230 3.49 7.85 -19.27
C SER A 230 2.52 8.66 -18.40
N LYS A 231 2.39 8.35 -17.13
CA LYS A 231 1.59 9.06 -16.10
C LYS A 231 0.23 9.58 -16.60
N LYS A 232 -0.51 8.75 -17.33
CA LYS A 232 -1.76 9.18 -18.01
C LYS A 232 -2.87 9.58 -17.05
N ILE A 233 -2.88 9.03 -15.85
CA ILE A 233 -3.90 9.26 -14.84
C ILE A 233 -3.27 9.68 -13.51
N LYS A 234 -4.03 10.40 -12.69
CA LYS A 234 -3.71 10.72 -11.31
C LYS A 234 -4.96 10.65 -10.45
N MET A 235 -4.78 10.30 -9.18
CA MET A 235 -5.85 10.34 -8.19
C MET A 235 -5.82 11.66 -7.42
N VAL A 236 -6.97 12.28 -7.28
CA VAL A 236 -7.15 13.56 -6.59
C VAL A 236 -8.27 13.45 -5.56
N PHE A 237 -8.40 14.45 -4.68
CA PHE A 237 -9.54 14.54 -3.77
C PHE A 237 -10.83 14.79 -4.54
N SER A 238 -11.91 14.11 -4.14
CA SER A 238 -13.27 14.43 -4.55
C SER A 238 -13.93 15.36 -3.53
N GLU A 239 -15.10 15.90 -3.87
CA GLU A 239 -15.91 16.71 -2.95
C GLU A 239 -16.54 15.86 -1.83
N ASP A 240 -16.78 14.57 -2.06
CA ASP A 240 -17.28 13.64 -1.04
C ASP A 240 -16.13 13.27 -0.08
N THR A 241 -16.43 13.25 1.22
CA THR A 241 -15.46 12.96 2.28
C THR A 241 -15.74 11.65 3.02
N LYS A 242 -16.68 10.85 2.50
CA LYS A 242 -16.98 9.53 3.02
C LYS A 242 -15.97 8.50 2.55
N ALA A 243 -15.76 7.47 3.35
CA ALA A 243 -14.89 6.35 3.00
C ALA A 243 -15.29 5.73 1.64
N GLY A 244 -14.32 5.54 0.76
CA GLY A 244 -14.53 4.96 -0.58
C GLY A 244 -15.05 5.92 -1.66
N LEU A 245 -15.50 7.14 -1.32
CA LEU A 245 -16.03 8.14 -2.26
C LEU A 245 -15.22 9.44 -2.28
N SER A 246 -14.20 9.53 -1.46
CA SER A 246 -13.46 10.76 -1.15
C SER A 246 -12.31 11.06 -2.10
N THR A 247 -12.08 10.21 -3.09
CA THR A 247 -11.08 10.38 -4.14
C THR A 247 -11.66 10.09 -5.52
N SER A 248 -11.05 10.63 -6.56
CA SER A 248 -11.42 10.38 -7.95
C SER A 248 -10.17 10.29 -8.82
N THR A 249 -10.22 9.46 -9.85
CA THR A 249 -9.17 9.38 -10.86
C THR A 249 -9.49 10.31 -12.02
N VAL A 250 -8.51 11.12 -12.42
CA VAL A 250 -8.61 12.06 -13.53
C VAL A 250 -7.40 11.92 -14.45
N ASP A 251 -7.56 12.32 -15.71
CA ASP A 251 -6.46 12.34 -16.68
C ASP A 251 -5.41 13.41 -16.29
N VAL A 252 -4.16 13.12 -16.63
CA VAL A 252 -3.04 14.08 -16.53
C VAL A 252 -2.92 14.79 -17.88
N GLU A 253 -2.73 16.12 -17.84
CA GLU A 253 -2.48 16.92 -19.06
C GLU A 253 -1.22 16.39 -19.77
N GLU A 254 -1.27 16.28 -21.11
CA GLU A 254 -0.14 15.76 -21.90
C GLU A 254 1.17 16.51 -21.64
N THR A 255 1.11 17.83 -21.49
CA THR A 255 2.27 18.67 -21.16
C THR A 255 2.93 18.32 -19.82
N LEU A 256 2.18 17.83 -18.85
CA LEU A 256 2.69 17.36 -17.56
C LEU A 256 3.16 15.90 -17.66
N ALA A 257 2.48 15.07 -18.44
CA ALA A 257 2.86 13.67 -18.62
C ALA A 257 4.27 13.53 -19.21
N ASP A 258 4.67 14.45 -20.08
CA ASP A 258 6.00 14.51 -20.72
C ASP A 258 7.11 15.13 -19.83
N GLN A 259 6.81 15.47 -18.58
CA GLN A 259 7.76 16.01 -17.61
C GLN A 259 7.91 15.07 -16.42
N PHE A 260 9.08 15.10 -15.77
CA PHE A 260 9.24 14.42 -14.48
C PHE A 260 8.33 15.05 -13.42
N SER A 261 7.64 14.22 -12.65
CA SER A 261 6.73 14.66 -11.58
C SER A 261 7.44 15.17 -10.32
N VAL A 262 8.76 14.96 -10.23
CA VAL A 262 9.67 15.53 -9.22
C VAL A 262 10.98 15.98 -9.88
N ASN A 263 11.67 16.93 -9.25
CA ASN A 263 12.98 17.39 -9.70
C ASN A 263 14.14 16.59 -9.04
N ASP A 264 15.37 16.84 -9.47
CA ASP A 264 16.56 16.12 -8.99
C ASP A 264 16.87 16.43 -7.50
N ASP A 265 16.49 17.59 -6.98
CA ASP A 265 16.63 17.93 -5.56
C ASP A 265 15.65 17.14 -4.71
N ASP A 266 14.40 16.99 -5.15
CA ASP A 266 13.40 16.13 -4.51
C ASP A 266 13.88 14.67 -4.46
N VAL A 267 14.40 14.15 -5.57
CA VAL A 267 14.96 12.78 -5.65
C VAL A 267 16.12 12.60 -4.68
N SER A 268 17.00 13.60 -4.58
CA SER A 268 18.13 13.57 -3.64
C SER A 268 17.66 13.61 -2.19
N GLU A 269 16.65 14.41 -1.85
CA GLU A 269 16.07 14.47 -0.50
C GLU A 269 15.40 13.14 -0.14
N LEU A 270 14.59 12.55 -1.04
CA LEU A 270 13.97 11.24 -0.86
C LEU A 270 15.02 10.14 -0.64
N ALA A 271 16.08 10.15 -1.43
CA ALA A 271 17.16 9.18 -1.29
C ALA A 271 17.89 9.32 0.07
N ASN A 272 18.09 10.55 0.57
CA ASN A 272 18.63 10.77 1.91
C ASN A 272 17.68 10.24 3.00
N TYR A 273 16.37 10.45 2.87
CA TYR A 273 15.38 9.85 3.78
C TYR A 273 15.45 8.33 3.76
N ALA A 274 15.53 7.71 2.58
CA ALA A 274 15.66 6.27 2.43
C ALA A 274 16.89 5.72 3.15
N MET A 275 18.06 6.38 3.02
CA MET A 275 19.28 6.02 3.73
C MET A 275 19.15 6.09 5.25
N ILE A 276 18.48 7.13 5.76
CA ILE A 276 18.23 7.31 7.20
C ILE A 276 17.32 6.19 7.71
N ILE A 277 16.28 5.86 6.95
CA ILE A 277 15.30 4.83 7.31
C ILE A 277 15.94 3.45 7.27
N GLU A 278 16.64 3.09 6.20
CA GLU A 278 17.38 1.82 6.09
C GLU A 278 18.38 1.65 7.24
N SER A 279 19.14 2.69 7.54
CA SER A 279 20.09 2.67 8.68
C SER A 279 19.40 2.52 10.04
N HIS A 280 18.16 3.03 10.17
CA HIS A 280 17.40 2.92 11.41
C HIS A 280 16.85 1.51 11.65
N TYR A 281 16.36 0.86 10.60
CA TYR A 281 15.78 -0.48 10.68
C TYR A 281 16.80 -1.61 10.46
N GLY A 282 17.96 -1.29 9.85
CA GLY A 282 19.05 -2.25 9.62
C GLY A 282 18.78 -3.26 8.50
N CYS A 283 17.80 -3.04 7.65
CA CYS A 283 17.42 -3.92 6.53
C CYS A 283 16.94 -3.09 5.33
N PRO A 284 16.89 -3.69 4.11
CA PRO A 284 16.26 -3.06 2.96
C PRO A 284 14.81 -2.71 3.24
N MET A 285 14.36 -1.56 2.73
CA MET A 285 13.05 -0.98 3.04
C MET A 285 12.25 -0.70 1.77
N ASP A 286 10.94 -0.88 1.89
CA ASP A 286 9.87 -0.42 1.02
C ASP A 286 9.21 0.80 1.68
N ILE A 287 9.17 1.94 0.99
CA ILE A 287 8.82 3.22 1.59
C ILE A 287 7.84 3.97 0.68
N GLU A 288 6.69 4.35 1.22
CA GLU A 288 5.74 5.24 0.55
C GLU A 288 6.01 6.69 0.92
N TRP A 289 5.94 7.58 -0.05
CA TRP A 289 6.18 9.00 0.13
C TRP A 289 5.18 9.88 -0.62
N GLY A 290 5.03 11.13 -0.18
CA GLY A 290 4.22 12.14 -0.85
C GLY A 290 4.85 13.53 -0.78
N LYS A 291 4.74 14.29 -1.88
CA LYS A 291 5.10 15.70 -1.97
C LYS A 291 3.85 16.53 -1.81
N ASN A 292 3.84 17.42 -0.85
CA ASN A 292 2.73 18.34 -0.61
C ASN A 292 2.73 19.46 -1.65
N GLY A 293 1.69 19.55 -2.46
CA GLY A 293 1.56 20.58 -3.50
C GLY A 293 1.36 22.00 -2.97
N LEU A 294 1.04 22.19 -1.67
CA LEU A 294 0.86 23.52 -1.07
C LEU A 294 2.18 24.14 -0.61
N ASP A 295 3.09 23.34 -0.05
CA ASP A 295 4.37 23.84 0.51
C ASP A 295 5.62 23.24 -0.12
N GLY A 296 5.45 22.32 -1.07
CA GLY A 296 6.51 21.64 -1.82
C GLY A 296 7.31 20.63 -1.01
N LYS A 297 6.96 20.35 0.25
CA LYS A 297 7.74 19.48 1.13
C LYS A 297 7.42 18.01 0.91
N LEU A 298 8.46 17.19 1.09
CA LEU A 298 8.38 15.74 1.02
C LEU A 298 8.06 15.15 2.40
N TYR A 299 7.24 14.10 2.42
CA TYR A 299 6.83 13.38 3.61
C TYR A 299 6.91 11.88 3.39
N ILE A 300 7.35 11.14 4.39
CA ILE A 300 7.29 9.68 4.42
C ILE A 300 5.96 9.26 5.02
N LEU A 301 5.20 8.47 4.28
CA LEU A 301 3.85 8.04 4.63
C LEU A 301 3.85 6.67 5.32
N GLN A 302 4.66 5.74 4.81
CA GLN A 302 4.84 4.39 5.34
C GLN A 302 6.28 3.92 5.11
N ALA A 303 6.78 3.04 5.97
CA ALA A 303 8.04 2.33 5.77
C ALA A 303 7.90 0.93 6.36
N ARG A 304 8.26 -0.09 5.58
CA ARG A 304 8.25 -1.50 5.97
C ARG A 304 9.48 -2.21 5.45
N PRO A 305 9.93 -3.32 6.09
CA PRO A 305 11.00 -4.14 5.54
C PRO A 305 10.64 -4.66 4.15
N GLU A 306 11.60 -4.64 3.23
CA GLU A 306 11.48 -5.33 1.94
C GLU A 306 11.75 -6.82 2.18
N THR A 307 10.76 -7.68 1.91
CA THR A 307 10.82 -9.12 2.27
C THR A 307 10.98 -10.03 1.07
N VAL A 308 10.74 -9.56 -0.15
CA VAL A 308 10.70 -10.42 -1.36
C VAL A 308 12.11 -10.68 -1.91
N LYS A 309 12.90 -9.65 -2.14
CA LYS A 309 14.23 -9.77 -2.78
C LYS A 309 15.38 -9.87 -1.78
N SER A 310 15.19 -9.34 -0.57
CA SER A 310 16.21 -9.43 0.47
C SER A 310 16.51 -10.88 0.90
N GLN A 311 15.59 -11.82 0.66
CA GLN A 311 15.73 -13.26 1.02
C GLN A 311 16.29 -14.12 -0.12
N HIS A 312 16.32 -13.64 -1.37
CA HIS A 312 16.84 -14.43 -2.48
C HIS A 312 18.38 -14.48 -2.48
N GLN A 313 18.92 -15.70 -2.55
CA GLN A 313 20.37 -15.94 -2.69
C GLN A 313 20.90 -15.36 -4.01
N ASN A 314 22.17 -14.95 -4.01
CA ASN A 314 22.93 -14.24 -5.05
C ASN A 314 23.08 -14.98 -6.41
N THR A 315 22.09 -15.69 -6.89
CA THR A 315 22.10 -16.34 -8.21
C THR A 315 21.19 -15.59 -9.16
N THR A 316 21.77 -14.98 -10.19
CA THR A 316 21.02 -14.35 -11.28
C THR A 316 20.95 -15.32 -12.45
N GLU A 317 19.75 -15.79 -12.80
CA GLU A 317 19.51 -16.53 -14.03
C GLU A 317 19.32 -15.54 -15.18
N THR A 318 20.14 -15.64 -16.23
CA THR A 318 20.04 -14.79 -17.42
C THR A 318 19.58 -15.63 -18.60
N TYR A 319 18.44 -15.30 -19.17
CA TYR A 319 17.94 -15.92 -20.40
C TYR A 319 18.41 -15.14 -21.61
N LYS A 320 18.96 -15.85 -22.63
CA LYS A 320 19.32 -15.27 -23.93
C LYS A 320 18.43 -15.90 -25.00
N LEU A 321 17.80 -15.06 -25.82
CA LEU A 321 17.14 -15.52 -27.05
C LEU A 321 18.17 -16.12 -28.00
N LYS A 322 17.95 -17.35 -28.45
CA LYS A 322 18.78 -18.00 -29.46
C LYS A 322 18.53 -17.45 -30.86
N GLU A 323 17.27 -17.07 -31.12
CA GLU A 323 16.81 -16.52 -32.40
C GLU A 323 15.96 -15.28 -32.11
N SER A 324 16.07 -14.25 -32.97
CA SER A 324 15.26 -13.05 -32.89
C SER A 324 14.10 -13.10 -33.89
N SER A 325 12.89 -12.84 -33.47
CA SER A 325 11.73 -12.64 -34.32
C SER A 325 11.21 -11.20 -34.16
N LYS A 326 10.27 -10.79 -35.03
CA LYS A 326 9.59 -9.51 -34.82
C LYS A 326 8.80 -9.56 -33.53
N ALA A 327 9.06 -8.63 -32.61
CA ALA A 327 8.28 -8.50 -31.40
C ALA A 327 6.83 -8.15 -31.74
N LEU A 328 5.87 -8.93 -31.23
CA LEU A 328 4.43 -8.63 -31.33
C LEU A 328 4.00 -7.65 -30.26
N VAL A 329 4.56 -7.82 -29.05
CA VAL A 329 4.31 -6.98 -27.87
C VAL A 329 5.61 -6.82 -27.13
N ALA A 330 5.83 -5.65 -26.53
CA ALA A 330 6.93 -5.39 -25.64
C ALA A 330 6.36 -4.93 -24.28
N GLY A 331 6.92 -5.44 -23.18
CA GLY A 331 6.50 -5.12 -21.83
C GLY A 331 7.66 -5.26 -20.85
N ARG A 332 7.40 -4.94 -19.58
CA ARG A 332 8.35 -5.10 -18.48
C ARG A 332 8.21 -6.48 -17.85
N ALA A 333 9.30 -7.19 -17.66
CA ALA A 333 9.31 -8.44 -16.89
C ALA A 333 9.15 -8.12 -15.39
N VAL A 334 8.20 -8.77 -14.72
CA VAL A 334 7.99 -8.62 -13.26
C VAL A 334 8.75 -9.69 -12.48
N THR A 335 9.13 -10.80 -13.13
CA THR A 335 9.91 -11.90 -12.54
C THR A 335 11.03 -12.33 -13.47
N GLN A 336 11.97 -13.14 -12.94
CA GLN A 336 13.05 -13.75 -13.72
C GLN A 336 12.66 -15.13 -14.30
N LYS A 337 11.38 -15.53 -14.24
CA LYS A 337 10.89 -16.82 -14.75
C LYS A 337 10.21 -16.64 -16.10
N ILE A 338 10.30 -17.67 -16.95
CA ILE A 338 9.59 -17.75 -18.23
C ILE A 338 8.50 -18.79 -18.10
N GLY A 339 7.24 -18.38 -18.29
CA GLY A 339 6.09 -19.28 -18.40
C GLY A 339 5.94 -19.75 -19.86
N ILE A 340 5.66 -21.05 -20.05
CA ILE A 340 5.41 -21.66 -21.36
C ILE A 340 4.12 -22.49 -21.24
N GLY A 341 3.17 -22.25 -22.15
CA GLY A 341 1.90 -22.99 -22.18
C GLY A 341 0.89 -22.38 -23.14
N PRO A 342 -0.29 -23.02 -23.26
CA PRO A 342 -1.43 -22.44 -23.99
C PRO A 342 -1.85 -21.10 -23.39
N VAL A 343 -2.12 -20.11 -24.20
CA VAL A 343 -2.59 -18.80 -23.76
C VAL A 343 -4.07 -18.87 -23.38
N ARG A 344 -4.39 -18.42 -22.17
CA ARG A 344 -5.76 -18.23 -21.69
C ARG A 344 -6.01 -16.75 -21.41
N ILE A 345 -6.91 -16.14 -22.16
CA ILE A 345 -7.30 -14.75 -21.96
C ILE A 345 -8.51 -14.75 -21.03
N VAL A 346 -8.39 -14.05 -19.91
CA VAL A 346 -9.44 -13.85 -18.90
C VAL A 346 -9.70 -12.37 -18.77
N LYS A 347 -10.92 -11.95 -19.06
CA LYS A 347 -11.35 -10.55 -18.98
C LYS A 347 -12.09 -10.21 -17.70
N ASP A 348 -12.69 -11.22 -17.08
CA ASP A 348 -13.48 -11.06 -15.85
C ASP A 348 -13.12 -12.17 -14.85
N PRO A 349 -13.00 -11.87 -13.55
CA PRO A 349 -12.68 -12.86 -12.52
C PRO A 349 -13.62 -14.09 -12.50
N SER A 350 -14.87 -13.95 -12.93
CA SER A 350 -15.81 -15.08 -13.04
C SER A 350 -15.37 -16.15 -14.06
N GLU A 351 -14.49 -15.80 -15.00
CA GLU A 351 -13.94 -16.71 -16.01
C GLU A 351 -12.69 -17.49 -15.51
N MET A 352 -12.22 -17.23 -14.30
CA MET A 352 -11.02 -17.87 -13.73
C MET A 352 -11.10 -19.40 -13.72
N HIS A 353 -12.30 -19.97 -13.60
CA HIS A 353 -12.52 -21.43 -13.66
C HIS A 353 -12.09 -22.06 -15.01
N THR A 354 -11.90 -21.26 -16.05
CA THR A 354 -11.44 -21.73 -17.37
C THR A 354 -9.93 -21.95 -17.45
N VAL A 355 -9.16 -21.40 -16.50
CA VAL A 355 -7.71 -21.51 -16.46
C VAL A 355 -7.33 -22.89 -15.92
N GLN A 356 -6.45 -23.60 -16.64
CA GLN A 356 -5.99 -24.92 -16.28
C GLN A 356 -4.51 -24.91 -15.87
N PRO A 357 -4.06 -25.85 -15.04
CA PRO A 357 -2.65 -25.99 -14.73
C PRO A 357 -1.79 -26.11 -16.01
N GLY A 358 -0.79 -25.24 -16.14
CA GLY A 358 0.07 -25.15 -17.33
C GLY A 358 -0.36 -24.11 -18.36
N ASP A 359 -1.49 -23.44 -18.19
CA ASP A 359 -1.88 -22.31 -19.02
C ASP A 359 -1.03 -21.05 -18.71
N VAL A 360 -0.85 -20.21 -19.71
CA VAL A 360 -0.32 -18.84 -19.57
C VAL A 360 -1.50 -17.89 -19.50
N LEU A 361 -1.76 -17.34 -18.33
CA LEU A 361 -2.83 -16.37 -18.12
C LEU A 361 -2.49 -15.02 -18.76
N VAL A 362 -3.41 -14.46 -19.50
CA VAL A 362 -3.39 -13.08 -20.00
C VAL A 362 -4.64 -12.37 -19.51
N ALA A 363 -4.45 -11.32 -18.74
CA ALA A 363 -5.52 -10.50 -18.17
C ALA A 363 -5.13 -9.02 -18.23
N ASP A 364 -6.12 -8.12 -18.18
CA ASP A 364 -5.88 -6.68 -18.12
C ASP A 364 -5.23 -6.30 -16.79
N MET A 365 -5.65 -6.93 -15.69
CA MET A 365 -5.06 -6.80 -14.36
C MET A 365 -5.29 -8.10 -13.59
N THR A 366 -4.37 -8.45 -12.71
CA THR A 366 -4.51 -9.55 -11.75
C THR A 366 -4.54 -8.98 -10.34
N ASP A 367 -5.52 -9.42 -9.53
CA ASP A 367 -5.62 -9.13 -8.11
C ASP A 367 -4.77 -10.07 -7.26
#